data_c0ce172d3cbb6d2209a6528357a065ab
#
_entry.id   c0ce172d3cbb6d2209a6528357a065ab
#
_cell.length_a   1.000
_cell.length_b   1.000
_cell.length_c   1.000
_cell.angle_alpha   90.00
_cell.angle_beta   90.00
_cell.angle_gamma   90.00
#
_symmetry.space_group_name_H-M   'P 1'
#
loop_
_entity.id
_entity.type
_entity.pdbx_description
1 polymer ?
#
loop_
_entity_poly.entity_id
_entity_poly.type
_entity_poly.pdbx_seq_one_letter_code
_entity_poly.pdbx_strand_id
1 'polypeptide(L)'
;LRARVTDAFGNALNGQTVSVTAGNGATVTPTVTTQPDGTVEIPVTSQTAGTTAVTANINSSSQSRNVTFIADVRTAKIADLVVTRDNSVADGAMANTLQVKVTDAFGNALNGQTVSVSADNSAMVTPTVTTQPDGTVEISVTSQTAGISTVTASINSSSQSRDVTFIADVRTAQIASLEVTQDNAVADGAMADMLRARVTDAFGNVLGGQTVSVTAGNGATVAPTVITEPDGTAEISVTSQTAGVS
;
A
#
# COMPACT_ATOMS: atom_id res chain seq x y z
N LEU A 1 31.36 6.92 -25.98
CA LEU A 1 31.55 6.25 -27.27
C LEU A 1 32.76 6.84 -28.00
N ARG A 2 33.30 6.08 -28.95
CA ARG A 2 34.41 6.52 -29.81
C ARG A 2 34.02 6.28 -31.27
N ALA A 3 34.14 7.33 -32.09
CA ALA A 3 34.02 7.21 -33.54
C ALA A 3 35.41 7.33 -34.19
N ARG A 4 35.58 6.72 -35.38
CA ARG A 4 36.75 6.88 -36.24
C ARG A 4 36.28 7.21 -37.64
N VAL A 5 36.85 8.25 -38.20
CA VAL A 5 36.57 8.70 -39.58
C VAL A 5 37.77 8.44 -40.47
N THR A 6 37.58 7.76 -41.60
CA THR A 6 38.61 7.46 -42.59
C THR A 6 38.14 7.80 -43.99
N ASP A 7 39.07 7.95 -44.90
CA ASP A 7 38.74 7.96 -46.33
C ASP A 7 38.45 6.55 -46.85
N ALA A 8 38.16 6.42 -48.14
CA ALA A 8 37.83 5.13 -48.79
C ALA A 8 38.96 4.11 -48.75
N PHE A 9 40.20 4.53 -48.46
CA PHE A 9 41.39 3.70 -48.41
C PHE A 9 41.77 3.35 -46.96
N GLY A 10 41.01 3.83 -45.95
CA GLY A 10 41.24 3.57 -44.52
C GLY A 10 42.21 4.56 -43.85
N ASN A 11 42.64 5.64 -44.53
CA ASN A 11 43.49 6.67 -43.94
C ASN A 11 42.66 7.52 -42.96
N ALA A 12 43.23 7.85 -41.82
CA ALA A 12 42.63 8.69 -40.80
C ALA A 12 42.39 10.11 -41.30
N LEU A 13 41.22 10.66 -41.05
CA LEU A 13 40.86 12.01 -41.43
C LEU A 13 40.75 12.93 -40.19
N ASN A 14 41.67 13.88 -40.12
CA ASN A 14 41.72 14.90 -39.07
C ASN A 14 40.76 16.06 -39.38
N GLY A 15 40.26 16.71 -38.30
CA GLY A 15 39.49 17.95 -38.41
C GLY A 15 38.11 17.79 -39.05
N GLN A 16 37.60 16.55 -39.12
CA GLN A 16 36.27 16.29 -39.68
C GLN A 16 35.18 16.54 -38.65
N THR A 17 34.12 17.24 -39.03
CA THR A 17 32.94 17.47 -38.21
C THR A 17 31.98 16.28 -38.32
N VAL A 18 31.70 15.64 -37.22
CA VAL A 18 30.75 14.52 -37.11
C VAL A 18 29.50 15.03 -36.37
N SER A 19 28.33 14.88 -36.97
CA SER A 19 27.05 15.15 -36.31
C SER A 19 26.63 13.95 -35.47
N VAL A 20 26.18 14.21 -34.24
CA VAL A 20 25.79 13.15 -33.27
C VAL A 20 24.37 13.40 -32.78
N THR A 21 23.59 12.34 -32.74
CA THR A 21 22.24 12.33 -32.13
C THR A 21 22.09 11.16 -31.17
N ALA A 22 21.26 11.33 -30.13
CA ALA A 22 20.91 10.27 -29.19
C ALA A 22 19.40 10.23 -28.98
N GLY A 23 18.89 9.05 -28.71
CA GLY A 23 17.48 8.82 -28.40
C GLY A 23 17.21 8.77 -26.89
N ASN A 24 15.99 8.40 -26.49
CA ASN A 24 15.56 8.12 -25.11
C ASN A 24 15.97 9.20 -24.09
N GLY A 25 15.91 10.48 -24.49
CA GLY A 25 16.25 11.61 -23.60
C GLY A 25 17.73 11.70 -23.21
N ALA A 26 18.62 10.92 -23.83
CA ALA A 26 20.07 11.04 -23.61
C ALA A 26 20.62 12.31 -24.27
N THR A 27 21.59 12.92 -23.61
CA THR A 27 22.25 14.15 -24.06
C THR A 27 23.63 13.83 -24.64
N VAL A 28 23.91 14.42 -25.82
CA VAL A 28 25.18 14.37 -26.51
C VAL A 28 25.56 15.76 -27.00
N THR A 29 26.84 16.00 -27.24
CA THR A 29 27.28 17.17 -28.01
C THR A 29 26.87 16.97 -29.48
N PRO A 30 26.03 17.87 -30.08
CA PRO A 30 25.45 17.67 -31.41
C PRO A 30 26.49 17.54 -32.55
N THR A 31 27.67 18.15 -32.39
CA THR A 31 28.78 18.07 -33.33
C THR A 31 30.10 17.91 -32.58
N VAL A 32 30.95 16.99 -33.07
CA VAL A 32 32.29 16.74 -32.54
C VAL A 32 33.30 16.74 -33.70
N THR A 33 34.59 17.02 -33.39
CA THR A 33 35.62 17.13 -34.43
C THR A 33 36.70 16.08 -34.22
N THR A 34 37.11 15.37 -35.29
CA THR A 34 38.11 14.31 -35.22
C THR A 34 39.52 14.85 -34.97
N GLN A 35 40.29 14.11 -34.21
CA GLN A 35 41.72 14.30 -33.89
C GLN A 35 42.59 13.86 -35.06
N PRO A 36 43.94 14.07 -35.00
CA PRO A 36 44.88 13.68 -36.08
C PRO A 36 44.85 12.19 -36.43
N ASP A 37 44.49 11.33 -35.47
CA ASP A 37 44.34 9.86 -35.69
C ASP A 37 42.96 9.46 -36.26
N GLY A 38 42.14 10.47 -36.67
CA GLY A 38 40.80 10.31 -37.20
C GLY A 38 39.77 9.92 -36.15
N THR A 39 40.09 9.88 -34.87
CA THR A 39 39.16 9.49 -33.80
C THR A 39 38.52 10.69 -33.11
N VAL A 40 37.37 10.46 -32.49
CA VAL A 40 36.70 11.44 -31.64
C VAL A 40 35.94 10.71 -30.53
N GLU A 41 36.02 11.23 -29.31
CA GLU A 41 35.22 10.77 -28.17
C GLU A 41 33.87 11.45 -28.14
N ILE A 42 32.82 10.66 -27.90
CA ILE A 42 31.42 11.12 -27.81
C ILE A 42 30.91 10.79 -26.41
N PRO A 43 30.97 11.73 -25.46
CA PRO A 43 30.35 11.56 -24.15
C PRO A 43 28.82 11.52 -24.32
N VAL A 44 28.18 10.59 -23.61
CA VAL A 44 26.71 10.44 -23.59
C VAL A 44 26.28 10.40 -22.14
N THR A 45 25.31 11.21 -21.77
CA THR A 45 24.73 11.25 -20.42
C THR A 45 23.21 11.07 -20.49
N SER A 46 22.61 10.52 -19.44
CA SER A 46 21.16 10.38 -19.33
C SER A 46 20.68 10.39 -17.88
N GLN A 47 19.51 10.95 -17.65
CA GLN A 47 18.74 10.80 -16.40
C GLN A 47 17.69 9.70 -16.53
N THR A 48 17.48 9.16 -17.74
CA THR A 48 16.52 8.08 -18.02
C THR A 48 17.29 6.77 -18.14
N ALA A 49 16.96 5.79 -17.32
CA ALA A 49 17.48 4.43 -17.42
C ALA A 49 16.90 3.73 -18.66
N GLY A 50 17.69 2.81 -19.20
CA GLY A 50 17.31 2.06 -20.39
C GLY A 50 18.34 2.18 -21.51
N THR A 51 18.04 1.57 -22.65
CA THR A 51 18.92 1.55 -23.83
C THR A 51 18.58 2.71 -24.74
N THR A 52 19.61 3.45 -25.17
CA THR A 52 19.51 4.52 -26.17
C THR A 52 20.41 4.23 -27.37
N ALA A 53 19.93 4.50 -28.57
CA ALA A 53 20.75 4.51 -29.76
C ALA A 53 21.44 5.85 -29.94
N VAL A 54 22.76 5.83 -30.11
CA VAL A 54 23.57 7.00 -30.46
C VAL A 54 24.04 6.85 -31.89
N THR A 55 23.75 7.84 -32.73
CA THR A 55 24.05 7.85 -34.15
C THR A 55 25.03 8.97 -34.47
N ALA A 56 26.13 8.59 -35.11
CA ALA A 56 27.12 9.51 -35.63
C ALA A 56 27.02 9.54 -37.18
N ASN A 57 27.00 10.76 -37.75
CA ASN A 57 26.85 10.99 -39.19
C ASN A 57 27.93 11.92 -39.70
N ILE A 58 28.45 11.61 -40.87
CA ILE A 58 29.32 12.47 -41.66
C ILE A 58 29.03 12.26 -43.14
N ASN A 59 28.80 13.37 -43.88
CA ASN A 59 28.39 13.30 -45.27
C ASN A 59 27.17 12.36 -45.47
N SER A 60 27.31 11.29 -46.28
CA SER A 60 26.30 10.26 -46.49
C SER A 60 26.53 8.99 -45.63
N SER A 61 27.55 8.97 -44.75
CA SER A 61 27.87 7.84 -43.88
C SER A 61 27.24 8.00 -42.50
N SER A 62 26.61 6.94 -42.02
CA SER A 62 25.95 6.88 -40.69
C SER A 62 26.28 5.60 -39.98
N GLN A 63 26.56 5.70 -38.67
CA GLN A 63 26.76 4.55 -37.79
C GLN A 63 26.01 4.77 -36.49
N SER A 64 25.33 3.70 -36.01
CA SER A 64 24.60 3.73 -34.75
C SER A 64 25.09 2.64 -33.81
N ARG A 65 25.08 2.97 -32.51
CA ARG A 65 25.40 2.02 -31.40
C ARG A 65 24.47 2.27 -30.24
N ASN A 66 24.10 1.18 -29.59
CA ASN A 66 23.31 1.23 -28.36
C ASN A 66 24.25 1.39 -27.15
N VAL A 67 23.84 2.25 -26.21
CA VAL A 67 24.39 2.35 -24.87
C VAL A 67 23.26 2.18 -23.86
N THR A 68 23.56 1.58 -22.70
CA THR A 68 22.57 1.34 -21.66
C THR A 68 22.92 2.15 -20.42
N PHE A 69 21.95 2.86 -19.88
CA PHE A 69 21.99 3.55 -18.60
C PHE A 69 21.17 2.76 -17.57
N ILE A 70 21.69 2.62 -16.37
CA ILE A 70 21.04 1.93 -15.26
C ILE A 70 20.51 2.95 -14.24
N ALA A 71 19.42 2.62 -13.56
CA ALA A 71 18.87 3.42 -12.47
C ALA A 71 19.84 3.46 -11.28
N ASP A 72 19.93 4.58 -10.57
CA ASP A 72 20.85 4.76 -9.43
C ASP A 72 20.23 4.26 -8.13
N VAL A 73 20.56 3.03 -7.74
CA VAL A 73 20.08 2.40 -6.50
C VAL A 73 20.43 3.17 -5.22
N ARG A 74 21.47 4.02 -5.25
CA ARG A 74 21.91 4.81 -4.08
C ARG A 74 20.94 5.93 -3.74
N THR A 75 20.13 6.36 -4.71
CA THR A 75 19.12 7.39 -4.54
C THR A 75 17.70 6.81 -4.45
N ALA A 76 17.58 5.51 -4.15
CA ALA A 76 16.30 4.81 -4.02
C ALA A 76 15.39 5.49 -3.00
N LYS A 77 14.15 5.72 -3.39
CA LYS A 77 13.09 6.32 -2.57
C LYS A 77 11.74 5.66 -2.82
N ILE A 78 10.86 5.72 -1.83
CA ILE A 78 9.44 5.40 -2.03
C ILE A 78 8.84 6.53 -2.88
N ALA A 79 8.52 6.23 -4.12
CA ALA A 79 7.88 7.17 -5.03
C ALA A 79 6.37 7.24 -4.77
N ASP A 80 5.75 6.11 -4.45
CA ASP A 80 4.33 6.03 -4.14
C ASP A 80 4.02 4.84 -3.22
N LEU A 81 2.95 4.99 -2.43
CA LEU A 81 2.32 3.95 -1.61
C LEU A 81 0.81 4.12 -1.74
N VAL A 82 0.14 3.16 -2.37
CA VAL A 82 -1.29 3.21 -2.69
C VAL A 82 -2.01 2.02 -2.05
N VAL A 83 -3.15 2.28 -1.40
CA VAL A 83 -4.07 1.21 -0.96
C VAL A 83 -4.81 0.69 -2.18
N THR A 84 -4.69 -0.62 -2.45
CA THR A 84 -5.32 -1.30 -3.58
C THR A 84 -6.56 -2.10 -3.15
N ARG A 85 -6.63 -2.51 -1.88
CA ARG A 85 -7.80 -3.12 -1.25
C ARG A 85 -7.90 -2.66 0.20
N ASP A 86 -9.12 -2.31 0.64
CA ASP A 86 -9.42 -1.83 1.98
C ASP A 86 -10.70 -2.49 2.53
N ASN A 87 -10.98 -2.28 3.82
CA ASN A 87 -12.16 -2.79 4.53
C ASN A 87 -12.26 -4.32 4.56
N SER A 88 -11.12 -5.01 4.65
CA SER A 88 -11.11 -6.44 4.88
C SER A 88 -11.60 -6.78 6.29
N VAL A 89 -12.21 -7.96 6.45
CA VAL A 89 -12.68 -8.45 7.74
C VAL A 89 -11.49 -8.73 8.66
N ALA A 90 -11.63 -8.35 9.94
CA ALA A 90 -10.63 -8.57 11.00
C ALA A 90 -10.66 -10.03 11.49
N ASP A 91 -10.42 -11.00 10.60
CA ASP A 91 -10.43 -12.44 10.88
C ASP A 91 -9.02 -13.06 10.93
N GLY A 92 -7.98 -12.22 10.74
CA GLY A 92 -6.58 -12.64 10.68
C GLY A 92 -6.17 -13.31 9.37
N ALA A 93 -7.10 -13.52 8.43
CA ALA A 93 -6.88 -14.22 7.17
C ALA A 93 -7.12 -13.32 5.94
N MET A 94 -8.18 -12.53 5.96
CA MET A 94 -8.46 -11.58 4.87
C MET A 94 -7.54 -10.38 4.95
N ALA A 95 -6.83 -10.10 3.84
CA ALA A 95 -5.86 -9.04 3.79
C ALA A 95 -6.41 -7.76 3.15
N ASN A 96 -6.07 -6.61 3.70
CA ASN A 96 -5.97 -5.35 2.97
C ASN A 96 -4.67 -5.38 2.16
N THR A 97 -4.62 -4.73 1.01
CA THR A 97 -3.43 -4.71 0.17
C THR A 97 -3.03 -3.29 -0.20
N LEU A 98 -1.71 -3.07 -0.24
CA LEU A 98 -1.10 -1.83 -0.71
C LEU A 98 -0.07 -2.15 -1.79
N GLN A 99 0.17 -1.21 -2.69
CA GLN A 99 1.25 -1.28 -3.66
C GLN A 99 2.27 -0.18 -3.37
N VAL A 100 3.53 -0.57 -3.25
CA VAL A 100 4.68 0.35 -3.16
C VAL A 100 5.30 0.49 -4.54
N LYS A 101 5.76 1.70 -4.88
CA LYS A 101 6.62 1.96 -6.03
C LYS A 101 7.92 2.59 -5.57
N VAL A 102 9.05 1.99 -5.96
CA VAL A 102 10.39 2.47 -5.66
C VAL A 102 11.06 2.96 -6.93
N THR A 103 11.62 4.16 -6.86
CA THR A 103 12.37 4.78 -7.96
C THR A 103 13.68 5.39 -7.45
N ASP A 104 14.58 5.71 -8.39
CA ASP A 104 15.70 6.60 -8.10
C ASP A 104 15.26 8.08 -8.03
N ALA A 105 16.21 9.00 -7.86
CA ALA A 105 15.95 10.44 -7.77
C ALA A 105 15.28 11.00 -9.04
N PHE A 106 15.50 10.37 -10.20
CA PHE A 106 15.00 10.81 -11.51
C PHE A 106 13.69 10.11 -11.92
N GLY A 107 13.17 9.20 -11.09
CA GLY A 107 11.93 8.49 -11.35
C GLY A 107 12.11 7.16 -12.11
N ASN A 108 13.34 6.69 -12.31
CA ASN A 108 13.57 5.38 -12.91
C ASN A 108 13.20 4.28 -11.93
N ALA A 109 12.44 3.29 -12.39
CA ALA A 109 12.03 2.13 -11.59
C ALA A 109 13.24 1.33 -11.10
N LEU A 110 13.20 0.91 -9.84
CA LEU A 110 14.27 0.15 -9.21
C LEU A 110 13.83 -1.27 -8.89
N ASN A 111 14.39 -2.23 -9.62
CA ASN A 111 14.22 -3.66 -9.39
C ASN A 111 15.06 -4.17 -8.23
N GLY A 112 14.58 -5.21 -7.53
CA GLY A 112 15.35 -5.95 -6.52
C GLY A 112 15.66 -5.15 -5.26
N GLN A 113 14.95 -4.05 -5.00
CA GLN A 113 15.15 -3.26 -3.79
C GLN A 113 14.36 -3.82 -2.62
N THR A 114 15.01 -3.94 -1.46
CA THR A 114 14.36 -4.35 -0.22
C THR A 114 13.68 -3.14 0.42
N VAL A 115 12.37 -3.21 0.61
CA VAL A 115 11.55 -2.24 1.32
C VAL A 115 11.21 -2.80 2.70
N SER A 116 11.46 -2.03 3.75
CA SER A 116 11.03 -2.37 5.11
C SER A 116 9.58 -1.93 5.30
N VAL A 117 8.77 -2.79 5.94
CA VAL A 117 7.34 -2.56 6.15
C VAL A 117 7.02 -2.76 7.63
N SER A 118 6.19 -1.90 8.17
CA SER A 118 5.60 -2.03 9.50
C SER A 118 4.13 -1.62 9.48
N ALA A 119 3.37 -2.13 10.44
CA ALA A 119 1.99 -1.74 10.69
C ALA A 119 1.76 -1.60 12.19
N ASP A 120 0.81 -0.76 12.58
CA ASP A 120 0.35 -0.58 13.96
C ASP A 120 -0.96 -1.33 14.24
N ASN A 121 -1.60 -1.03 15.39
CA ASN A 121 -2.88 -1.62 15.82
C ASN A 121 -2.93 -3.15 15.74
N SER A 122 -1.83 -3.83 16.08
CA SER A 122 -1.70 -5.30 16.01
C SER A 122 -1.89 -5.91 14.62
N ALA A 123 -1.89 -5.11 13.55
CA ALA A 123 -1.91 -5.62 12.20
C ALA A 123 -0.59 -6.30 11.84
N MET A 124 -0.69 -7.39 11.09
CA MET A 124 0.44 -8.23 10.70
C MET A 124 0.84 -7.98 9.25
N VAL A 125 2.14 -7.76 9.03
CA VAL A 125 2.75 -7.59 7.70
C VAL A 125 4.02 -8.41 7.60
N THR A 126 4.44 -8.73 6.37
CA THR A 126 5.80 -9.21 6.13
C THR A 126 6.77 -8.05 6.32
N PRO A 127 7.77 -8.15 7.24
CA PRO A 127 8.62 -7.01 7.61
C PRO A 127 9.46 -6.44 6.46
N THR A 128 9.73 -7.24 5.43
CA THR A 128 10.47 -6.81 4.24
C THR A 128 9.87 -7.40 2.97
N VAL A 129 9.80 -6.59 1.92
CA VAL A 129 9.36 -7.02 0.58
C VAL A 129 10.37 -6.55 -0.47
N THR A 130 10.41 -7.20 -1.63
CA THR A 130 11.41 -6.90 -2.68
C THR A 130 10.72 -6.47 -3.96
N THR A 131 11.16 -5.35 -4.55
CA THR A 131 10.57 -4.78 -5.76
C THR A 131 10.81 -5.62 -7.01
N GLN A 132 9.81 -5.66 -7.89
CA GLN A 132 9.83 -6.27 -9.21
C GLN A 132 10.53 -5.37 -10.26
N PRO A 133 10.74 -5.84 -11.51
CA PRO A 133 11.42 -5.06 -12.55
C PRO A 133 10.82 -3.68 -12.86
N ASP A 134 9.54 -3.51 -12.64
CA ASP A 134 8.82 -2.23 -12.79
C ASP A 134 8.93 -1.30 -11.57
N GLY A 135 9.69 -1.72 -10.56
CA GLY A 135 9.89 -1.00 -9.29
C GLY A 135 8.73 -1.14 -8.31
N THR A 136 7.71 -1.96 -8.60
CA THR A 136 6.56 -2.15 -7.70
C THR A 136 6.69 -3.39 -6.84
N VAL A 137 5.98 -3.40 -5.69
CA VAL A 137 5.76 -4.59 -4.87
C VAL A 137 4.45 -4.45 -4.10
N GLU A 138 3.73 -5.56 -3.93
CA GLU A 138 2.52 -5.63 -3.12
C GLU A 138 2.85 -5.93 -1.66
N ILE A 139 2.12 -5.27 -0.75
CA ILE A 139 2.12 -5.51 0.69
C ILE A 139 0.74 -6.02 1.07
N SER A 140 0.69 -7.19 1.70
CA SER A 140 -0.52 -7.74 2.31
C SER A 140 -0.51 -7.50 3.81
N VAL A 141 -1.63 -7.01 4.34
CA VAL A 141 -1.82 -6.67 5.75
C VAL A 141 -3.04 -7.42 6.27
N THR A 142 -2.90 -8.15 7.38
CA THR A 142 -4.01 -8.85 8.05
C THR A 142 -4.15 -8.37 9.49
N SER A 143 -5.34 -8.49 10.08
CA SER A 143 -5.58 -8.15 11.49
C SER A 143 -6.72 -8.99 12.07
N GLN A 144 -6.68 -9.24 13.38
CA GLN A 144 -7.80 -9.74 14.18
C GLN A 144 -8.49 -8.60 14.95
N THR A 145 -7.94 -7.40 14.88
CA THR A 145 -8.48 -6.20 15.54
C THR A 145 -9.11 -5.30 14.49
N ALA A 146 -10.40 -5.00 14.64
CA ALA A 146 -11.10 -4.03 13.81
C ALA A 146 -10.64 -2.60 14.12
N GLY A 147 -10.68 -1.74 13.13
CA GLY A 147 -10.23 -0.36 13.24
C GLY A 147 -9.21 0.01 12.18
N ILE A 148 -8.62 1.18 12.32
CA ILE A 148 -7.62 1.71 11.41
C ILE A 148 -6.23 1.21 11.81
N SER A 149 -5.46 0.76 10.83
CA SER A 149 -4.03 0.43 10.97
C SER A 149 -3.23 1.25 9.99
N THR A 150 -2.20 1.94 10.49
CA THR A 150 -1.25 2.70 9.66
C THR A 150 -0.13 1.79 9.19
N VAL A 151 -0.02 1.61 7.88
CA VAL A 151 1.05 0.83 7.23
C VAL A 151 2.12 1.78 6.73
N THR A 152 3.37 1.53 7.12
CA THR A 152 4.53 2.33 6.74
C THR A 152 5.50 1.50 5.91
N ALA A 153 5.85 2.00 4.73
CA ALA A 153 6.90 1.47 3.88
C ALA A 153 8.11 2.40 3.88
N SER A 154 9.32 1.86 3.99
CA SER A 154 10.55 2.66 4.03
C SER A 154 11.71 2.01 3.30
N ILE A 155 12.54 2.85 2.68
CA ILE A 155 13.81 2.49 2.06
C ILE A 155 14.80 3.64 2.23
N ASN A 156 16.03 3.36 2.64
CA ASN A 156 17.04 4.40 2.98
C ASN A 156 16.44 5.42 3.97
N SER A 157 16.43 6.70 3.62
CA SER A 157 15.81 7.79 4.38
C SER A 157 14.40 8.17 3.91
N SER A 158 13.86 7.45 2.91
CA SER A 158 12.52 7.71 2.37
C SER A 158 11.49 6.82 3.05
N SER A 159 10.35 7.39 3.44
CA SER A 159 9.24 6.68 4.07
C SER A 159 7.90 7.27 3.62
N GLN A 160 6.90 6.41 3.45
CA GLN A 160 5.50 6.81 3.26
C GLN A 160 4.59 5.90 4.10
N SER A 161 3.47 6.46 4.56
CA SER A 161 2.45 5.75 5.33
C SER A 161 1.07 5.90 4.70
N ARG A 162 0.24 4.86 4.87
CA ARG A 162 -1.19 4.88 4.51
C ARG A 162 -1.98 4.11 5.55
N ASP A 163 -3.18 4.58 5.78
CA ASP A 163 -4.14 3.92 6.64
C ASP A 163 -4.94 2.89 5.84
N VAL A 164 -5.19 1.75 6.46
CA VAL A 164 -6.13 0.71 6.03
C VAL A 164 -7.11 0.42 7.16
N THR A 165 -8.34 0.09 6.82
CA THR A 165 -9.42 -0.19 7.79
C THR A 165 -9.72 -1.68 7.80
N PHE A 166 -9.83 -2.26 8.99
CA PHE A 166 -10.37 -3.59 9.21
C PHE A 166 -11.75 -3.49 9.85
N ILE A 167 -12.71 -4.27 9.36
CA ILE A 167 -14.09 -4.30 9.87
C ILE A 167 -14.32 -5.57 10.70
N ALA A 168 -15.15 -5.46 11.75
CA ALA A 168 -15.55 -6.62 12.56
C ALA A 168 -16.36 -7.63 11.71
N ASP A 169 -16.23 -8.93 12.02
CA ASP A 169 -16.90 -10.01 11.29
C ASP A 169 -18.32 -10.26 11.82
N VAL A 170 -19.32 -9.64 11.19
CA VAL A 170 -20.73 -9.82 11.56
C VAL A 170 -21.22 -11.27 11.45
N ARG A 171 -20.53 -12.14 10.70
CA ARG A 171 -20.91 -13.56 10.55
C ARG A 171 -20.60 -14.39 11.78
N THR A 172 -19.71 -13.91 12.64
CA THR A 172 -19.32 -14.55 13.91
C THR A 172 -19.86 -13.83 15.13
N ALA A 173 -20.91 -13.00 14.93
CA ALA A 173 -21.56 -12.25 16.01
C ALA A 173 -22.00 -13.15 17.18
N GLN A 174 -21.63 -12.75 18.38
CA GLN A 174 -21.97 -13.44 19.62
C GLN A 174 -22.29 -12.44 20.75
N ILE A 175 -23.12 -12.84 21.70
CA ILE A 175 -23.33 -12.09 22.94
C ILE A 175 -22.11 -12.36 23.84
N ALA A 176 -21.27 -11.33 23.98
CA ALA A 176 -20.05 -11.41 24.81
C ALA A 176 -20.35 -11.27 26.31
N SER A 177 -21.36 -10.45 26.67
CA SER A 177 -21.84 -10.32 28.02
C SER A 177 -23.33 -9.91 28.06
N LEU A 178 -23.99 -10.28 29.16
CA LEU A 178 -25.30 -9.78 29.54
C LEU A 178 -25.23 -9.45 31.04
N GLU A 179 -25.39 -8.17 31.36
CA GLU A 179 -25.23 -7.64 32.72
C GLU A 179 -26.51 -6.98 33.19
N VAL A 180 -26.89 -7.18 34.45
CA VAL A 180 -27.95 -6.42 35.11
C VAL A 180 -27.37 -5.09 35.56
N THR A 181 -27.89 -3.99 35.05
CA THR A 181 -27.42 -2.63 35.34
C THR A 181 -28.32 -1.93 36.37
N GLN A 182 -29.59 -2.34 36.48
CA GLN A 182 -30.54 -1.90 37.50
C GLN A 182 -31.42 -3.10 37.85
N ASP A 183 -31.64 -3.33 39.16
CA ASP A 183 -32.42 -4.45 39.69
C ASP A 183 -33.31 -4.01 40.85
N ASN A 184 -34.31 -4.86 41.19
CA ASN A 184 -35.27 -4.64 42.25
C ASN A 184 -36.29 -3.53 41.97
N ALA A 185 -36.70 -3.36 40.71
CA ALA A 185 -37.82 -2.48 40.35
C ALA A 185 -39.12 -2.99 40.98
N VAL A 186 -40.04 -2.08 41.32
CA VAL A 186 -41.36 -2.44 41.84
C VAL A 186 -42.18 -3.12 40.74
N ALA A 187 -42.82 -4.25 41.07
CA ALA A 187 -43.66 -5.03 40.15
C ALA A 187 -45.03 -4.34 39.93
N ASP A 188 -45.04 -3.14 39.41
CA ASP A 188 -46.18 -2.31 39.09
C ASP A 188 -46.53 -2.25 37.58
N GLY A 189 -45.70 -2.90 36.76
CA GLY A 189 -45.80 -2.93 35.32
C GLY A 189 -45.24 -1.68 34.62
N ALA A 190 -44.71 -0.70 35.41
CA ALA A 190 -44.20 0.57 34.87
C ALA A 190 -42.72 0.76 35.17
N MET A 191 -42.25 0.42 36.39
CA MET A 191 -40.85 0.48 36.72
C MET A 191 -40.11 -0.71 36.09
N ALA A 192 -38.93 -0.44 35.54
CA ALA A 192 -38.17 -1.42 34.80
C ALA A 192 -36.87 -1.79 35.51
N ASP A 193 -36.51 -3.08 35.49
CA ASP A 193 -35.16 -3.52 35.63
C ASP A 193 -34.43 -3.37 34.30
N MET A 194 -33.11 -3.08 34.36
CA MET A 194 -32.31 -2.81 33.19
C MET A 194 -31.18 -3.82 33.04
N LEU A 195 -31.01 -4.33 31.84
CA LEU A 195 -29.89 -5.15 31.47
C LEU A 195 -29.15 -4.50 30.31
N ARG A 196 -27.85 -4.81 30.21
CA ARG A 196 -27.00 -4.42 29.10
C ARG A 196 -26.40 -5.66 28.45
N ALA A 197 -26.71 -5.87 27.19
CA ALA A 197 -26.04 -6.86 26.35
C ALA A 197 -24.85 -6.20 25.62
N ARG A 198 -23.77 -6.97 25.43
CA ARG A 198 -22.64 -6.58 24.58
C ARG A 198 -22.46 -7.64 23.50
N VAL A 199 -22.40 -7.20 22.24
CA VAL A 199 -22.21 -8.06 21.07
C VAL A 199 -20.86 -7.80 20.46
N THR A 200 -20.12 -8.88 20.21
CA THR A 200 -18.80 -8.86 19.54
C THR A 200 -18.74 -9.94 18.47
N ASP A 201 -17.72 -9.87 17.62
CA ASP A 201 -17.32 -11.01 16.79
C ASP A 201 -16.52 -12.06 17.60
N ALA A 202 -16.04 -13.10 16.93
CA ALA A 202 -15.25 -14.17 17.56
C ALA A 202 -13.90 -13.68 18.11
N PHE A 203 -13.39 -12.53 17.68
CA PHE A 203 -12.13 -11.94 18.12
C PHE A 203 -12.30 -10.83 19.17
N GLY A 204 -13.56 -10.54 19.56
CA GLY A 204 -13.90 -9.52 20.55
C GLY A 204 -14.08 -8.11 19.98
N ASN A 205 -14.09 -7.95 18.67
CA ASN A 205 -14.40 -6.67 18.04
C ASN A 205 -15.90 -6.36 18.21
N VAL A 206 -16.22 -5.14 18.64
CA VAL A 206 -17.59 -4.73 18.90
C VAL A 206 -18.40 -4.67 17.61
N LEU A 207 -19.68 -5.07 17.70
CA LEU A 207 -20.60 -5.11 16.58
C LEU A 207 -21.82 -4.21 16.86
N GLY A 208 -21.81 -3.01 16.27
CA GLY A 208 -22.96 -2.11 16.23
C GLY A 208 -23.98 -2.52 15.17
N GLY A 209 -25.25 -2.11 15.37
CA GLY A 209 -26.33 -2.36 14.42
C GLY A 209 -26.81 -3.81 14.36
N GLN A 210 -26.43 -4.68 15.32
CA GLN A 210 -26.89 -6.07 15.37
C GLN A 210 -28.22 -6.17 16.08
N THR A 211 -29.11 -7.01 15.56
CA THR A 211 -30.40 -7.31 16.19
C THR A 211 -30.22 -8.42 17.21
N VAL A 212 -30.48 -8.12 18.49
CA VAL A 212 -30.48 -9.06 19.58
C VAL A 212 -31.92 -9.45 19.89
N SER A 213 -32.25 -10.76 19.86
CA SER A 213 -33.56 -11.28 20.28
C SER A 213 -33.57 -11.44 21.80
N VAL A 214 -34.61 -11.00 22.43
CA VAL A 214 -34.75 -11.00 23.89
C VAL A 214 -36.07 -11.69 24.28
N THR A 215 -36.02 -12.50 25.33
CA THR A 215 -37.18 -13.14 25.96
C THR A 215 -37.09 -13.00 27.46
N ALA A 216 -38.20 -12.83 28.15
CA ALA A 216 -38.31 -12.81 29.59
C ALA A 216 -39.27 -13.91 30.07
N GLY A 217 -39.02 -14.41 31.27
CA GLY A 217 -39.88 -15.40 31.92
C GLY A 217 -40.88 -14.77 32.91
N ASN A 218 -41.57 -15.63 33.68
CA ASN A 218 -42.41 -15.26 34.82
C ASN A 218 -43.45 -14.15 34.55
N GLY A 219 -43.96 -14.07 33.29
CA GLY A 219 -44.94 -13.03 32.91
C GLY A 219 -44.33 -11.62 32.78
N ALA A 220 -43.02 -11.45 32.83
CA ALA A 220 -42.37 -10.17 32.58
C ALA A 220 -42.46 -9.76 31.09
N THR A 221 -42.49 -8.49 30.86
CA THR A 221 -42.60 -7.87 29.52
C THR A 221 -41.26 -7.29 29.11
N VAL A 222 -40.81 -7.59 27.91
CA VAL A 222 -39.60 -7.06 27.28
C VAL A 222 -39.83 -6.81 25.79
N ALA A 223 -39.14 -5.86 25.19
CA ALA A 223 -39.13 -5.74 23.74
C ALA A 223 -38.53 -7.01 23.11
N PRO A 224 -39.17 -7.65 22.13
CA PRO A 224 -38.69 -8.92 21.57
C PRO A 224 -37.36 -8.82 20.85
N THR A 225 -36.99 -7.61 20.44
CA THR A 225 -35.67 -7.32 19.80
C THR A 225 -35.16 -5.95 20.22
N VAL A 226 -33.83 -5.85 20.36
CA VAL A 226 -33.10 -4.59 20.53
C VAL A 226 -31.96 -4.53 19.52
N ILE A 227 -31.51 -3.33 19.18
CA ILE A 227 -30.42 -3.13 18.22
C ILE A 227 -29.20 -2.59 18.98
N THR A 228 -28.01 -3.13 18.70
CA THR A 228 -26.79 -2.65 19.33
C THR A 228 -26.37 -1.27 18.82
N GLU A 229 -25.95 -0.41 19.74
CA GLU A 229 -25.32 0.86 19.47
C GLU A 229 -23.94 0.67 18.81
N PRO A 230 -23.30 1.74 18.26
CA PRO A 230 -21.98 1.62 17.60
C PRO A 230 -20.87 1.00 18.47
N ASP A 231 -20.99 1.07 19.80
CA ASP A 231 -20.04 0.46 20.76
C ASP A 231 -20.33 -1.03 21.03
N GLY A 232 -21.31 -1.62 20.30
CA GLY A 232 -21.72 -3.01 20.44
C GLY A 232 -22.62 -3.28 21.63
N THR A 233 -23.09 -2.28 22.38
CA THR A 233 -23.99 -2.45 23.52
C THR A 233 -25.46 -2.28 23.11
N ALA A 234 -26.37 -2.95 23.84
CA ALA A 234 -27.80 -2.76 23.75
C ALA A 234 -28.42 -2.76 25.15
N GLU A 235 -29.20 -1.74 25.46
CA GLU A 235 -29.97 -1.65 26.70
C GLU A 235 -31.29 -2.40 26.54
N ILE A 236 -31.63 -3.20 27.56
CA ILE A 236 -32.84 -4.02 27.62
C ILE A 236 -33.64 -3.63 28.87
N SER A 237 -34.87 -3.16 28.66
CA SER A 237 -35.77 -2.79 29.74
C SER A 237 -36.79 -3.91 29.96
N VAL A 238 -36.92 -4.38 31.21
CA VAL A 238 -37.81 -5.45 31.61
C VAL A 238 -38.79 -4.93 32.67
N THR A 239 -40.09 -5.06 32.45
CA THR A 239 -41.12 -4.71 33.42
C THR A 239 -41.94 -5.93 33.83
N SER A 240 -42.52 -5.94 35.04
CA SER A 240 -43.41 -7.00 35.48
C SER A 240 -44.51 -6.50 36.41
N GLN A 241 -45.69 -7.15 36.38
CA GLN A 241 -46.75 -7.00 37.40
C GLN A 241 -46.72 -8.10 38.45
N THR A 242 -45.81 -9.08 38.30
CA THR A 242 -45.66 -10.21 39.23
C THR A 242 -44.32 -10.09 39.91
N ALA A 243 -44.29 -10.05 41.26
CA ALA A 243 -43.06 -10.06 42.02
C ALA A 243 -42.37 -11.43 41.89
N GLY A 244 -41.04 -11.41 41.79
CA GLY A 244 -40.23 -12.62 41.67
C GLY A 244 -39.11 -12.45 40.66
N VAL A 245 -38.33 -13.50 40.43
CA VAL A 245 -37.23 -13.53 39.43
C VAL A 245 -37.81 -13.87 38.06
N SER A 246 -37.47 -13.09 37.06
CA SER A 246 -37.91 -13.23 35.65
C SER A 246 -36.71 -13.52 34.73
#